data_5499b45dc098628029f77d127912730e
#
_entry.id   5499b45dc098628029f77d127912730e
#
_cell.length_a   1.000
_cell.length_b   1.000
_cell.length_c   1.000
_cell.angle_alpha   90.00
_cell.angle_beta   90.00
_cell.angle_gamma   90.00
#
_symmetry.space_group_name_H-M   'P 1'
#
loop_
_entity.id
_entity.type
_entity.pdbx_description
1 polymer ?
#
loop_
_entity_poly.entity_id
_entity_poly.type
_entity_poly.pdbx_seq_one_letter_code
_entity_poly.pdbx_strand_id
1 'polypeptide(L)'
;REVTLLRTWAGNLNTDYRRVNMTVILALGLGAGLKAHEMSAVTCGDITVDDEGVLVHVRAGTSPRTVPVLEQWEETLAVVADAAIRPEQWLMLPKRRLAQSSNMLPNFTLDLPNRPVSVRAQRLRATWIVGHLSAGTPAGLLAQAAGMDSASALGPYIAHVPNLDPVAGRRMLRAATKGRS
;
A
#
# COMPACT_ATOMS: atom_id res chain seq x y z
N ARG A 1 -11.32 10.66 3.45
CA ARG A 1 -10.99 11.84 4.28
C ARG A 1 -9.65 11.66 5.01
N GLU A 2 -9.41 10.59 5.78
CA GLU A 2 -8.14 10.35 6.48
C GLU A 2 -6.93 10.22 5.53
N VAL A 3 -7.07 9.53 4.40
CA VAL A 3 -6.01 9.38 3.40
C VAL A 3 -5.57 10.74 2.85
N THR A 4 -6.53 11.61 2.54
CA THR A 4 -6.24 12.98 2.06
C THR A 4 -5.48 13.78 3.11
N LEU A 5 -5.90 13.70 4.38
CA LEU A 5 -5.20 14.36 5.48
C LEU A 5 -3.76 13.87 5.64
N LEU A 6 -3.53 12.55 5.54
CA LEU A 6 -2.19 11.96 5.59
C LEU A 6 -1.31 12.42 4.43
N ARG A 7 -1.84 12.47 3.21
CA ARG A 7 -1.09 12.96 2.03
C ARG A 7 -0.69 14.43 2.21
N THR A 8 -1.64 15.28 2.58
CA THR A 8 -1.37 16.71 2.81
C THR A 8 -0.33 16.91 3.92
N TRP A 9 -0.48 16.19 5.03
CA TRP A 9 0.48 16.25 6.13
C TRP A 9 1.87 15.79 5.71
N ALA A 10 1.99 14.67 5.01
CA ALA A 10 3.26 14.14 4.53
C ALA A 10 3.97 15.13 3.59
N GLY A 11 3.23 15.77 2.69
CA GLY A 11 3.75 16.79 1.77
C GLY A 11 4.20 18.09 2.46
N ASN A 12 3.70 18.38 3.66
CA ASN A 12 4.05 19.58 4.43
C ASN A 12 5.11 19.35 5.52
N LEU A 13 5.74 18.19 5.57
CA LEU A 13 6.84 17.94 6.51
C LEU A 13 8.04 18.85 6.21
N ASN A 14 8.76 19.23 7.25
CA ASN A 14 9.75 20.31 7.23
C ASN A 14 11.05 20.03 6.46
N THR A 15 11.31 18.79 6.04
CA THR A 15 12.49 18.43 5.23
C THR A 15 12.12 17.51 4.08
N ASP A 16 12.85 17.61 2.94
CA ASP A 16 12.67 16.73 1.79
C ASP A 16 12.81 15.25 2.19
N TYR A 17 13.80 14.95 3.03
CA TYR A 17 13.99 13.59 3.53
C TYR A 17 12.74 13.05 4.25
N ARG A 18 12.10 13.85 5.09
CA ARG A 18 10.88 13.45 5.79
C ARG A 18 9.69 13.36 4.84
N ARG A 19 9.54 14.33 3.92
CA ARG A 19 8.47 14.33 2.91
C ARG A 19 8.54 13.08 2.03
N VAL A 20 9.67 12.85 1.40
CA VAL A 20 9.86 11.72 0.49
C VAL A 20 9.64 10.40 1.21
N ASN A 21 10.29 10.18 2.36
CA ASN A 21 10.14 8.92 3.07
C ASN A 21 8.72 8.68 3.56
N MET A 22 8.03 9.73 4.08
CA MET A 22 6.64 9.56 4.52
C MET A 22 5.71 9.27 3.34
N THR A 23 5.89 9.92 2.21
CA THR A 23 5.07 9.68 1.01
C THR A 23 5.31 8.28 0.44
N VAL A 24 6.57 7.79 0.43
CA VAL A 24 6.90 6.38 0.08
C VAL A 24 6.20 5.40 1.03
N ILE A 25 6.25 5.63 2.34
CA ILE A 25 5.57 4.78 3.32
C ILE A 25 4.06 4.72 3.06
N LEU A 26 3.44 5.87 2.77
CA LEU A 26 2.02 5.92 2.41
C LEU A 26 1.75 5.18 1.10
N ALA A 27 2.59 5.35 0.09
CA ALA A 27 2.44 4.67 -1.20
C ALA A 27 2.56 3.14 -1.06
N LEU A 28 3.55 2.64 -0.31
CA LEU A 28 3.69 1.20 -0.06
C LEU A 28 2.53 0.62 0.76
N GLY A 29 1.99 1.39 1.72
CA GLY A 29 0.90 0.92 2.58
C GLY A 29 -0.49 1.07 1.99
N LEU A 30 -0.80 2.26 1.44
CA LEU A 30 -2.10 2.61 0.88
C LEU A 30 -2.19 2.29 -0.62
N GLY A 31 -1.05 2.27 -1.32
CA GLY A 31 -0.98 2.00 -2.76
C GLY A 31 -0.78 0.53 -3.10
N ALA A 32 0.02 -0.20 -2.30
CA ALA A 32 0.35 -1.60 -2.55
C ALA A 32 0.03 -2.56 -1.38
N GLY A 33 -0.50 -2.07 -0.26
CA GLY A 33 -0.97 -2.88 0.85
C GLY A 33 0.11 -3.69 1.56
N LEU A 34 1.36 -3.24 1.58
CA LEU A 34 2.48 -3.98 2.15
C LEU A 34 2.43 -4.05 3.69
N LYS A 35 2.96 -5.15 4.24
CA LYS A 35 3.20 -5.31 5.68
C LYS A 35 4.44 -4.51 6.11
N ALA A 36 4.58 -4.20 7.39
CA ALA A 36 5.70 -3.40 7.91
C ALA A 36 7.08 -3.96 7.54
N HIS A 37 7.29 -5.27 7.68
CA HIS A 37 8.56 -5.92 7.34
C HIS A 37 8.79 -5.94 5.82
N GLU A 38 7.74 -6.07 5.01
CA GLU A 38 7.81 -5.98 3.55
C GLU A 38 8.24 -4.59 3.12
N MET A 39 7.57 -3.52 3.63
CA MET A 39 7.95 -2.13 3.35
C MET A 39 9.42 -1.86 3.64
N SER A 40 9.92 -2.39 4.77
CA SER A 40 11.31 -2.19 5.16
C SER A 40 12.31 -2.94 4.28
N ALA A 41 11.86 -3.90 3.49
CA ALA A 41 12.70 -4.75 2.66
C ALA A 41 12.70 -4.34 1.18
N VAL A 42 11.78 -3.49 0.74
CA VAL A 42 11.72 -3.05 -0.66
C VAL A 42 12.93 -2.18 -1.00
N THR A 43 13.57 -2.52 -2.09
CA THR A 43 14.65 -1.73 -2.73
C THR A 43 14.11 -0.97 -3.94
N CYS A 44 14.90 -0.05 -4.48
CA CYS A 44 14.51 0.66 -5.69
C CYS A 44 14.41 -0.28 -6.90
N GLY A 45 15.24 -1.33 -6.96
CA GLY A 45 15.19 -2.36 -8.00
C GLY A 45 13.98 -3.31 -7.89
N ASP A 46 13.18 -3.22 -6.82
CA ASP A 46 11.93 -3.95 -6.70
C ASP A 46 10.73 -3.18 -7.27
N ILE A 47 10.94 -1.99 -7.80
CA ILE A 47 9.93 -1.19 -8.49
C ILE A 47 10.14 -1.33 -9.99
N THR A 48 9.10 -1.71 -10.73
CA THR A 48 9.11 -1.70 -12.19
C THR A 48 7.94 -0.90 -12.72
N VAL A 49 8.17 -0.26 -13.86
CA VAL A 49 7.15 0.53 -14.58
C VAL A 49 6.98 -0.10 -15.94
N ASP A 50 5.75 -0.36 -16.33
CA ASP A 50 5.37 -0.86 -17.65
C ASP A 50 4.17 -0.08 -18.22
N ASP A 51 3.61 -0.54 -19.34
CA ASP A 51 2.49 0.11 -20.02
C ASP A 51 1.17 0.05 -19.19
N GLU A 52 1.09 -0.85 -18.22
CA GLU A 52 -0.08 -1.05 -17.33
C GLU A 52 0.05 -0.31 -15.98
N GLY A 53 1.23 0.28 -15.71
CA GLY A 53 1.48 1.05 -14.49
C GLY A 53 2.71 0.65 -13.69
N VAL A 54 2.65 0.78 -12.38
CA VAL A 54 3.77 0.52 -11.47
C VAL A 54 3.55 -0.75 -10.66
N LEU A 55 4.56 -1.59 -10.59
CA LEU A 55 4.57 -2.85 -9.86
C LEU A 55 5.59 -2.81 -8.72
N VAL A 56 5.24 -3.39 -7.57
CA VAL A 56 6.17 -3.65 -6.47
C VAL A 56 6.42 -5.16 -6.36
N HIS A 57 7.69 -5.57 -6.48
CA HIS A 57 8.10 -6.95 -6.27
C HIS A 57 8.41 -7.20 -4.80
N VAL A 58 7.48 -7.81 -4.09
CA VAL A 58 7.63 -8.16 -2.67
C VAL A 58 8.40 -9.47 -2.58
N ARG A 59 9.67 -9.40 -2.16
CA ARG A 59 10.56 -10.57 -2.01
C ARG A 59 10.67 -11.05 -0.56
N ALA A 60 10.34 -10.16 0.39
CA ALA A 60 10.47 -10.45 1.81
C ALA A 60 9.26 -11.21 2.36
N GLY A 61 9.52 -12.07 3.34
CA GLY A 61 8.47 -12.84 4.02
C GLY A 61 8.22 -14.21 3.37
N THR A 62 7.11 -14.83 3.74
CA THR A 62 6.74 -16.21 3.34
C THR A 62 5.95 -16.26 2.02
N SER A 63 5.54 -15.10 1.49
CA SER A 63 4.68 -15.02 0.29
C SER A 63 5.24 -14.00 -0.71
N PRO A 64 6.34 -14.32 -1.42
CA PRO A 64 6.86 -13.49 -2.50
C PRO A 64 5.79 -13.30 -3.57
N ARG A 65 5.64 -12.06 -4.04
CA ARG A 65 4.60 -11.71 -5.03
C ARG A 65 4.89 -10.37 -5.69
N THR A 66 4.21 -10.12 -6.79
CA THR A 66 4.18 -8.81 -7.44
C THR A 66 2.82 -8.16 -7.19
N VAL A 67 2.83 -6.90 -6.78
CA VAL A 67 1.63 -6.14 -6.43
C VAL A 67 1.54 -4.91 -7.31
N PRO A 68 0.46 -4.74 -8.10
CA PRO A 68 0.19 -3.49 -8.78
C PRO A 68 -0.06 -2.36 -7.77
N VAL A 69 0.50 -1.21 -8.03
CA VAL A 69 0.31 0.00 -7.22
C VAL A 69 -0.99 0.68 -7.65
N LEU A 70 -1.76 1.23 -6.71
CA LEU A 70 -2.89 2.07 -7.07
C LEU A 70 -2.41 3.31 -7.83
N GLU A 71 -3.03 3.63 -8.96
CA GLU A 71 -2.68 4.72 -9.89
C GLU A 71 -2.27 6.03 -9.19
N GLN A 72 -3.02 6.44 -8.20
CA GLN A 72 -2.75 7.67 -7.44
C GLN A 72 -1.42 7.68 -6.64
N TRP A 73 -0.71 6.55 -6.56
CA TRP A 73 0.56 6.38 -5.83
C TRP A 73 1.74 5.98 -6.74
N GLU A 74 1.48 5.70 -8.01
CA GLU A 74 2.48 5.22 -8.98
C GLU A 74 3.61 6.20 -9.16
N GLU A 75 3.31 7.46 -9.48
CA GLU A 75 4.31 8.51 -9.68
C GLU A 75 5.27 8.62 -8.49
N THR A 76 4.73 8.51 -7.26
CA THR A 76 5.55 8.58 -6.04
C THR A 76 6.64 7.50 -6.01
N LEU A 77 6.29 6.26 -6.34
CA LEU A 77 7.23 5.14 -6.29
C LEU A 77 8.17 5.15 -7.48
N ALA A 78 7.65 5.45 -8.68
CA ALA A 78 8.44 5.54 -9.90
C ALA A 78 9.55 6.61 -9.80
N VAL A 79 9.20 7.83 -9.38
CA VAL A 79 10.17 8.94 -9.24
C VAL A 79 11.25 8.62 -8.21
N VAL A 80 10.90 8.02 -7.07
CA VAL A 80 11.89 7.68 -6.04
C VAL A 80 12.78 6.53 -6.47
N ALA A 81 12.24 5.55 -7.19
CA ALA A 81 13.02 4.44 -7.72
C ALA A 81 13.99 4.87 -8.83
N ASP A 82 13.53 5.74 -9.74
CA ASP A 82 14.33 6.27 -10.84
C ASP A 82 15.48 7.17 -10.34
N ALA A 83 15.25 7.95 -9.29
CA ALA A 83 16.27 8.80 -8.68
C ALA A 83 17.37 8.03 -7.91
N ALA A 84 17.26 6.71 -7.78
CA ALA A 84 18.23 5.91 -7.04
C ALA A 84 19.52 5.71 -7.82
N ILE A 85 20.66 5.85 -7.13
CA ILE A 85 22.00 5.62 -7.73
C ILE A 85 22.24 4.13 -7.98
N ARG A 86 21.62 3.27 -7.18
CA ARG A 86 21.79 1.81 -7.26
C ARG A 86 20.46 1.09 -6.98
N PRO A 87 20.17 0.01 -7.70
CA PRO A 87 18.93 -0.74 -7.52
C PRO A 87 18.79 -1.37 -6.13
N GLU A 88 19.91 -1.68 -5.45
CA GLU A 88 19.91 -2.25 -4.09
C GLU A 88 19.61 -1.22 -3.00
N GLN A 89 19.54 0.07 -3.35
CA GLN A 89 19.20 1.11 -2.40
C GLN A 89 17.79 0.88 -1.84
N TRP A 90 17.67 0.99 -0.52
CA TRP A 90 16.36 0.91 0.12
C TRP A 90 15.44 2.00 -0.37
N LEU A 91 14.23 1.64 -0.79
CA LEU A 91 13.23 2.60 -1.24
C LEU A 91 12.78 3.52 -0.10
N MET A 92 12.64 2.97 1.10
CA MET A 92 12.31 3.69 2.33
C MET A 92 13.57 3.88 3.19
N LEU A 93 13.81 5.09 3.66
CA LEU A 93 14.93 5.45 4.53
C LEU A 93 16.31 5.02 3.95
N PRO A 94 16.69 5.49 2.77
CA PRO A 94 17.87 5.01 2.04
C PRO A 94 19.21 5.21 2.78
N LYS A 95 19.26 6.13 3.74
CA LYS A 95 20.48 6.42 4.54
C LYS A 95 20.66 5.51 5.76
N ARG A 96 19.75 4.57 5.99
CA ARG A 96 19.88 3.65 7.13
C ARG A 96 21.05 2.67 6.95
N ARG A 97 21.73 2.37 8.07
CA ARG A 97 22.84 1.40 8.09
C ARG A 97 22.40 -0.01 8.46
N LEU A 98 21.27 -0.14 9.14
CA LEU A 98 20.76 -1.42 9.62
C LEU A 98 19.83 -2.06 8.59
N ALA A 99 19.93 -3.36 8.46
CA ALA A 99 18.96 -4.17 7.74
C ALA A 99 17.56 -4.07 8.37
N GLN A 100 16.62 -4.82 7.88
CA GLN A 100 15.19 -4.80 8.25
C GLN A 100 14.95 -4.74 9.77
N SER A 101 14.06 -3.84 10.19
CA SER A 101 13.52 -3.81 11.54
C SER A 101 12.02 -3.53 11.49
N SER A 102 11.24 -4.34 12.20
CA SER A 102 9.78 -4.12 12.36
C SER A 102 9.45 -2.78 13.02
N ASN A 103 10.40 -2.22 13.78
CA ASN A 103 10.25 -0.95 14.48
C ASN A 103 10.64 0.27 13.65
N MET A 104 11.08 0.07 12.41
CA MET A 104 11.59 1.16 11.56
C MET A 104 10.52 2.21 11.27
N LEU A 105 9.34 1.79 10.85
CA LEU A 105 8.22 2.69 10.61
C LEU A 105 7.75 3.41 11.89
N PRO A 106 7.47 2.73 13.00
CA PRO A 106 7.19 3.40 14.26
C PRO A 106 8.25 4.42 14.67
N ASN A 107 9.52 4.04 14.66
CA ASN A 107 10.63 4.94 15.04
C ASN A 107 10.70 6.19 14.14
N PHE A 108 10.59 6.01 12.83
CA PHE A 108 10.58 7.14 11.90
C PHE A 108 9.41 8.09 12.14
N THR A 109 8.22 7.56 12.42
CA THR A 109 7.01 8.38 12.60
C THR A 109 6.89 9.01 13.99
N LEU A 110 7.61 8.51 15.01
CA LEU A 110 7.60 9.10 16.36
C LEU A 110 8.08 10.54 16.37
N ASP A 111 9.12 10.84 15.59
CA ASP A 111 9.78 12.17 15.57
C ASP A 111 9.13 13.15 14.57
N LEU A 112 8.01 12.75 13.95
CA LEU A 112 7.33 13.63 13.00
C LEU A 112 6.32 14.55 13.69
N PRO A 113 6.35 15.87 13.40
CA PRO A 113 5.47 16.84 14.06
C PRO A 113 4.03 16.77 13.52
N ASN A 114 3.09 17.23 14.35
CA ASN A 114 1.70 17.51 13.95
C ASN A 114 0.99 16.37 13.19
N ARG A 115 1.27 15.13 13.57
CA ARG A 115 0.69 13.95 12.94
C ARG A 115 -0.83 13.91 13.14
N PRO A 116 -1.64 13.93 12.05
CA PRO A 116 -3.10 14.03 12.17
C PRO A 116 -3.74 12.76 12.71
N VAL A 117 -3.14 11.60 12.39
CA VAL A 117 -3.57 10.26 12.85
C VAL A 117 -2.36 9.35 13.02
N SER A 118 -2.51 8.30 13.80
CA SER A 118 -1.44 7.30 13.98
C SER A 118 -1.15 6.56 12.67
N VAL A 119 0.08 6.69 12.17
CA VAL A 119 0.56 5.97 10.99
C VAL A 119 1.09 4.61 11.41
N ARG A 120 0.35 3.55 11.08
CA ARG A 120 0.72 2.16 11.33
C ARG A 120 0.56 1.37 10.04
N ALA A 121 1.57 0.57 9.67
CA ALA A 121 1.53 -0.24 8.46
C ALA A 121 0.25 -1.10 8.36
N GLN A 122 -0.16 -1.69 9.49
CA GLN A 122 -1.38 -2.48 9.56
C GLN A 122 -2.64 -1.67 9.19
N ARG A 123 -2.76 -0.41 9.64
CA ARG A 123 -3.90 0.46 9.28
C ARG A 123 -3.87 0.86 7.81
N LEU A 124 -2.68 1.22 7.30
CA LEU A 124 -2.52 1.55 5.88
C LEU A 124 -2.94 0.38 5.00
N ARG A 125 -2.42 -0.81 5.30
CA ARG A 125 -2.78 -2.05 4.60
C ARG A 125 -4.27 -2.38 4.73
N ALA A 126 -4.86 -2.25 5.92
CA ALA A 126 -6.30 -2.48 6.11
C ALA A 126 -7.14 -1.54 5.24
N THR A 127 -6.75 -0.27 5.14
CA THR A 127 -7.40 0.71 4.27
C THR A 127 -7.31 0.29 2.80
N TRP A 128 -6.15 -0.19 2.34
CA TRP A 128 -5.97 -0.71 0.98
C TRP A 128 -6.89 -1.92 0.72
N ILE A 129 -6.92 -2.91 1.62
CA ILE A 129 -7.79 -4.10 1.49
C ILE A 129 -9.26 -3.71 1.44
N VAL A 130 -9.72 -2.87 2.38
CA VAL A 130 -11.12 -2.40 2.43
C VAL A 130 -11.47 -1.61 1.17
N GLY A 131 -10.54 -0.79 0.65
CA GLY A 131 -10.72 -0.06 -0.59
C GLY A 131 -10.97 -1.01 -1.78
N HIS A 132 -10.17 -2.05 -1.93
CA HIS A 132 -10.34 -3.07 -2.98
C HIS A 132 -11.65 -3.87 -2.83
N LEU A 133 -11.98 -4.28 -1.60
CA LEU A 133 -13.26 -4.95 -1.34
C LEU A 133 -14.46 -4.04 -1.70
N SER A 134 -14.37 -2.76 -1.35
CA SER A 134 -15.41 -1.77 -1.67
C SER A 134 -15.54 -1.51 -3.18
N ALA A 135 -14.43 -1.61 -3.91
CA ALA A 135 -14.39 -1.49 -5.37
C ALA A 135 -14.85 -2.76 -6.11
N GLY A 136 -15.10 -3.86 -5.39
CA GLY A 136 -15.53 -5.13 -5.98
C GLY A 136 -14.40 -5.98 -6.56
N THR A 137 -13.14 -5.74 -6.18
CA THR A 137 -12.01 -6.59 -6.58
C THR A 137 -12.30 -8.05 -6.16
N PRO A 138 -12.13 -9.04 -7.06
CA PRO A 138 -12.35 -10.44 -6.72
C PRO A 138 -11.54 -10.89 -5.52
N ALA A 139 -12.19 -11.53 -4.55
CA ALA A 139 -11.57 -11.88 -3.25
C ALA A 139 -10.32 -12.76 -3.39
N GLY A 140 -10.31 -13.69 -4.35
CA GLY A 140 -9.13 -14.55 -4.61
C GLY A 140 -7.93 -13.74 -5.12
N LEU A 141 -8.16 -12.82 -6.05
CA LEU A 141 -7.13 -11.92 -6.57
C LEU A 141 -6.59 -11.00 -5.48
N LEU A 142 -7.48 -10.41 -4.68
CA LEU A 142 -7.09 -9.54 -3.56
C LEU A 142 -6.29 -10.31 -2.50
N ALA A 143 -6.70 -11.53 -2.14
CA ALA A 143 -5.97 -12.36 -1.18
C ALA A 143 -4.55 -12.67 -1.69
N GLN A 144 -4.40 -13.03 -2.96
CA GLN A 144 -3.11 -13.26 -3.60
C GLN A 144 -2.24 -12.00 -3.57
N ALA A 145 -2.75 -10.85 -4.02
CA ALA A 145 -2.03 -9.58 -4.00
C ALA A 145 -1.67 -9.15 -2.57
N ALA A 146 -2.51 -9.45 -1.60
CA ALA A 146 -2.26 -9.21 -0.19
C ALA A 146 -1.25 -10.21 0.44
N GLY A 147 -0.83 -11.27 -0.25
CA GLY A 147 0.02 -12.32 0.32
C GLY A 147 -0.67 -13.02 1.49
N MET A 148 -1.93 -13.41 1.28
CA MET A 148 -2.75 -14.21 2.18
C MET A 148 -2.92 -15.62 1.61
N ASP A 149 -2.92 -16.63 2.47
CA ASP A 149 -3.02 -18.03 2.06
C ASP A 149 -4.39 -18.38 1.48
N SER A 150 -5.42 -17.62 1.82
CA SER A 150 -6.78 -17.84 1.32
C SER A 150 -7.64 -16.57 1.38
N ALA A 151 -8.73 -16.57 0.59
CA ALA A 151 -9.72 -15.50 0.62
C ALA A 151 -10.46 -15.39 1.97
N SER A 152 -10.52 -16.47 2.77
CA SER A 152 -11.12 -16.42 4.12
C SER A 152 -10.38 -15.48 5.07
N ALA A 153 -9.10 -15.24 4.85
CA ALA A 153 -8.31 -14.26 5.62
C ALA A 153 -8.77 -12.80 5.43
N LEU A 154 -9.61 -12.54 4.43
CA LEU A 154 -10.25 -11.23 4.22
C LEU A 154 -11.44 -10.99 5.17
N GLY A 155 -11.95 -12.03 5.84
CA GLY A 155 -13.12 -11.94 6.73
C GLY A 155 -13.13 -10.75 7.69
N PRO A 156 -12.05 -10.48 8.45
CA PRO A 156 -11.98 -9.35 9.36
C PRO A 156 -12.16 -7.98 8.70
N TYR A 157 -11.83 -7.86 7.42
CA TYR A 157 -11.92 -6.60 6.67
C TYR A 157 -13.32 -6.35 6.09
N ILE A 158 -14.10 -7.42 5.86
CA ILE A 158 -15.45 -7.31 5.28
C ILE A 158 -16.37 -6.48 6.19
N ALA A 159 -16.21 -6.58 7.50
CA ALA A 159 -16.98 -5.80 8.48
C ALA A 159 -16.76 -4.26 8.35
N HIS A 160 -15.69 -3.85 7.68
CA HIS A 160 -15.35 -2.44 7.46
C HIS A 160 -15.73 -1.92 6.07
N VAL A 161 -16.24 -2.80 5.19
CA VAL A 161 -16.73 -2.41 3.87
C VAL A 161 -18.06 -1.68 4.06
N PRO A 162 -18.23 -0.48 3.52
CA PRO A 162 -19.51 0.23 3.58
C PRO A 162 -20.63 -0.60 2.96
N ASN A 163 -21.79 -0.60 3.61
CA ASN A 163 -22.98 -1.22 3.03
C ASN A 163 -23.34 -0.53 1.72
N LEU A 164 -23.65 -1.33 0.72
CA LEU A 164 -24.19 -0.82 -0.52
C LEU A 164 -25.62 -0.28 -0.28
N ASP A 165 -25.96 0.77 -1.01
CA ASP A 165 -27.35 1.17 -1.15
C ASP A 165 -28.21 -0.04 -1.58
N PRO A 166 -29.40 -0.28 -0.96
CA PRO A 166 -30.23 -1.44 -1.26
C PRO A 166 -30.54 -1.62 -2.74
N VAL A 167 -30.72 -0.51 -3.49
CA VAL A 167 -31.01 -0.57 -4.92
C VAL A 167 -29.77 -1.00 -5.71
N ALA A 168 -28.59 -0.46 -5.36
CA ALA A 168 -27.32 -0.86 -5.97
C ALA A 168 -27.01 -2.33 -5.66
N GLY A 169 -27.17 -2.77 -4.43
CA GLY A 169 -26.99 -4.17 -4.02
C GLY A 169 -27.89 -5.13 -4.81
N ARG A 170 -29.18 -4.78 -4.95
CA ARG A 170 -30.13 -5.58 -5.76
C ARG A 170 -29.70 -5.65 -7.23
N ARG A 171 -29.21 -4.56 -7.81
CA ARG A 171 -28.72 -4.54 -9.21
C ARG A 171 -27.51 -5.46 -9.37
N MET A 172 -26.54 -5.38 -8.47
CA MET A 172 -25.34 -6.25 -8.51
C MET A 172 -25.71 -7.74 -8.42
N LEU A 173 -26.57 -8.11 -7.47
CA LEU A 173 -27.00 -9.50 -7.31
C LEU A 173 -27.75 -10.04 -8.57
N ARG A 174 -28.55 -9.20 -9.21
CA ARG A 174 -29.26 -9.59 -10.46
C ARG A 174 -28.34 -9.70 -11.67
N ALA A 175 -27.25 -8.94 -11.71
CA ALA A 175 -26.32 -8.89 -12.83
C ALA A 175 -25.18 -9.91 -12.73
N ALA A 176 -25.07 -10.66 -11.62
CA ALA A 176 -23.94 -11.53 -11.32
C ALA A 176 -23.61 -12.60 -12.38
N THR A 177 -24.54 -12.94 -13.28
CA THR A 177 -24.35 -13.91 -14.35
C THR A 177 -24.08 -13.30 -15.73
N LYS A 178 -24.24 -11.98 -15.90
CA LYS A 178 -24.12 -11.32 -17.20
C LYS A 178 -22.68 -10.99 -17.63
N GLY A 179 -21.70 -11.16 -16.77
CA GLY A 179 -20.29 -10.75 -16.98
C GLY A 179 -19.33 -11.87 -17.38
N ARG A 180 -19.82 -13.04 -17.78
CA ARG A 180 -18.99 -14.19 -18.22
C ARG A 180 -19.30 -14.54 -19.68
N SER A 181 -18.96 -13.64 -20.56
CA SER A 181 -18.88 -13.93 -22.01
C SER A 181 -17.56 -13.43 -22.51
#